data_a63b9759cff456361925a6f110fb902d
#
_entry.id   a63b9759cff456361925a6f110fb902d
#
_cell.length_a   1.000
_cell.length_b   1.000
_cell.length_c   1.000
_cell.angle_alpha   90.00
_cell.angle_beta   90.00
_cell.angle_gamma   90.00
#
_symmetry.space_group_name_H-M   'P 1'
#
loop_
_entity.id
_entity.type
_entity.pdbx_description
1 polymer ?
#
loop_
_entity_poly.entity_id
_entity_poly.type
_entity_poly.pdbx_seq_one_letter_code
_entity_poly.pdbx_strand_id
1 'polypeptide(L)'
;MGLFNFNFGEKPATSEKKAEDFGRNIKATLEFKRHQDPGKDQATGMSADWLTEKGKTASIQDGKAIEENSVKGYASPKKRAQETVDLMLDNVYTSPAYSVDVINKSTASLEGTGAEKLNNNQREENKFNIRTRQELDATANFVKIMPIASAWAEEQLKGGAKLDKYSLIVQWYLDNPEKCKENGVLTGHETAAEIAERVAVELGMTERFYRNSVVRLINVTHGPKIEPFLQELVGFKNLAEIGGALQPGESINFAVRIDANKRKTVKLLFRDKEYPIDEAQIKALAQEYRDRIEGRK
;
A
#
# COMPACT_ATOMS: atom_id res chain seq x y z
N MET A 1 39.56 -46.04 -8.34
CA MET A 1 38.33 -45.62 -7.64
C MET A 1 38.76 -44.70 -6.51
N GLY A 2 38.69 -43.40 -6.74
CA GLY A 2 39.06 -42.40 -5.73
C GLY A 2 37.78 -41.80 -5.17
N LEU A 3 37.54 -42.03 -3.88
CA LEU A 3 36.43 -41.41 -3.14
C LEU A 3 36.80 -39.96 -2.87
N PHE A 4 36.06 -39.01 -3.53
CA PHE A 4 36.12 -37.62 -3.17
C PHE A 4 35.30 -37.41 -1.89
N ASN A 5 35.99 -37.22 -0.76
CA ASN A 5 35.38 -36.72 0.47
C ASN A 5 35.09 -35.24 0.30
N PHE A 6 33.82 -34.89 0.08
CA PHE A 6 33.35 -33.54 0.23
C PHE A 6 33.23 -33.24 1.73
N ASN A 7 34.21 -32.53 2.26
CA ASN A 7 34.08 -31.87 3.55
C ASN A 7 33.06 -30.75 3.41
N PHE A 8 31.84 -30.99 3.87
CA PHE A 8 30.87 -29.93 4.12
C PHE A 8 31.42 -29.11 5.29
N GLY A 9 32.01 -27.94 4.97
CA GLY A 9 32.42 -26.99 5.97
C GLY A 9 31.26 -26.74 6.95
N GLU A 10 31.57 -26.72 8.24
CA GLU A 10 30.65 -26.40 9.30
C GLU A 10 29.91 -25.11 8.93
N LYS A 11 28.59 -25.17 8.89
CA LYS A 11 27.76 -23.96 8.75
C LYS A 11 28.20 -23.03 9.87
N PRO A 12 28.55 -21.75 9.56
CA PRO A 12 28.83 -20.79 10.61
C PRO A 12 27.62 -20.78 11.54
N ALA A 13 27.88 -20.90 12.84
CA ALA A 13 26.88 -20.90 13.88
C ALA A 13 25.97 -19.67 13.65
N THR A 14 24.72 -19.92 13.25
CA THR A 14 23.70 -18.87 13.15
C THR A 14 23.58 -18.32 14.56
N SER A 15 24.08 -17.09 14.78
CA SER A 15 23.87 -16.40 16.05
C SER A 15 22.36 -16.36 16.27
N GLU A 16 21.87 -17.11 17.25
CA GLU A 16 20.45 -17.08 17.62
C GLU A 16 20.09 -15.62 17.88
N LYS A 17 19.32 -15.02 16.97
CA LYS A 17 18.81 -13.65 17.13
C LYS A 17 17.90 -13.69 18.35
N LYS A 18 18.37 -13.10 19.46
CA LYS A 18 17.60 -13.07 20.70
C LYS A 18 16.30 -12.31 20.47
N ALA A 19 15.23 -12.74 21.11
CA ALA A 19 13.91 -12.06 21.05
C ALA A 19 13.99 -10.56 21.39
N GLU A 20 15.03 -10.14 22.10
CA GLU A 20 15.36 -8.75 22.44
C GLU A 20 15.74 -7.88 21.22
N ASP A 21 16.14 -8.50 20.10
CA ASP A 21 16.60 -7.79 18.90
C ASP A 21 15.44 -7.31 18.01
N PHE A 22 14.20 -7.68 18.32
CA PHE A 22 13.04 -7.36 17.50
C PHE A 22 12.11 -6.34 18.16
N GLY A 23 11.46 -5.51 17.32
CA GLY A 23 10.44 -4.56 17.73
C GLY A 23 10.95 -3.45 18.64
N ARG A 24 12.19 -2.97 18.43
CA ARG A 24 12.77 -1.84 19.20
C ARG A 24 13.42 -0.82 18.27
N ASN A 25 13.22 0.45 18.56
CA ASN A 25 13.74 1.57 17.76
C ASN A 25 13.37 1.44 16.27
N ILE A 26 12.12 1.10 15.99
CA ILE A 26 11.61 0.95 14.63
C ILE A 26 11.02 2.28 14.17
N LYS A 27 11.34 2.66 12.94
CA LYS A 27 10.62 3.68 12.17
C LYS A 27 10.06 2.99 10.93
N ALA A 28 8.74 2.97 10.80
CA ALA A 28 8.12 2.39 9.62
C ALA A 28 7.10 3.36 9.02
N THR A 29 7.06 3.39 7.70
CA THR A 29 6.02 4.06 6.90
C THR A 29 5.21 2.99 6.20
N LEU A 30 3.90 2.93 6.48
CA LEU A 30 2.97 2.10 5.72
C LEU A 30 2.24 3.03 4.77
N GLU A 31 2.56 2.97 3.50
CA GLU A 31 2.00 3.82 2.46
C GLU A 31 0.89 3.08 1.71
N PHE A 32 -0.30 3.69 1.65
CA PHE A 32 -1.40 3.23 0.82
C PHE A 32 -1.63 4.26 -0.27
N LYS A 33 -1.23 3.91 -1.48
CA LYS A 33 -1.16 4.80 -2.62
C LYS A 33 -2.16 4.41 -3.69
N ARG A 34 -2.88 5.38 -4.22
CA ARG A 34 -3.60 5.18 -5.48
C ARG A 34 -2.58 5.05 -6.61
N HIS A 35 -2.76 4.05 -7.51
CA HIS A 35 -1.89 3.92 -8.68
C HIS A 35 -1.78 5.24 -9.43
N GLN A 36 -0.67 5.42 -10.14
CA GLN A 36 -0.41 6.60 -10.96
C GLN A 36 -1.38 6.70 -12.15
N ASP A 37 -1.26 7.78 -12.93
CA ASP A 37 -2.18 8.14 -14.01
C ASP A 37 -2.35 6.99 -15.02
N PRO A 38 -3.57 6.37 -15.12
CA PRO A 38 -3.80 5.25 -16.02
C PRO A 38 -4.08 5.78 -17.44
N GLY A 39 -3.72 4.98 -18.42
CA GLY A 39 -4.21 5.21 -19.79
C GLY A 39 -5.74 5.12 -19.86
N LYS A 40 -6.28 5.47 -21.02
CA LYS A 40 -7.68 5.25 -21.37
C LYS A 40 -7.77 4.18 -22.44
N ASP A 41 -8.65 3.21 -22.23
CA ASP A 41 -9.03 2.27 -23.27
C ASP A 41 -9.83 3.00 -24.33
N GLN A 42 -9.37 2.96 -25.58
CA GLN A 42 -9.99 3.72 -26.67
C GLN A 42 -11.40 3.22 -27.05
N ALA A 43 -11.67 1.92 -26.83
CA ALA A 43 -12.96 1.33 -27.17
C ALA A 43 -14.04 1.63 -26.12
N THR A 44 -13.66 1.66 -24.84
CA THR A 44 -14.61 1.78 -23.73
C THR A 44 -14.55 3.14 -23.05
N GLY A 45 -13.51 3.95 -23.26
CA GLY A 45 -13.26 5.20 -22.57
C GLY A 45 -12.93 5.05 -21.08
N MET A 46 -12.91 3.82 -20.56
CA MET A 46 -12.56 3.51 -19.17
C MET A 46 -11.05 3.56 -18.95
N SER A 47 -10.65 3.58 -17.69
CA SER A 47 -9.24 3.49 -17.33
C SER A 47 -8.63 2.18 -17.86
N ALA A 48 -7.57 2.30 -18.64
CA ALA A 48 -6.82 1.17 -19.14
C ALA A 48 -6.08 0.43 -18.01
N ASP A 49 -5.63 -0.78 -18.29
CA ASP A 49 -4.88 -1.58 -17.32
C ASP A 49 -3.36 -1.32 -17.37
N TRP A 50 -2.96 -0.16 -17.89
CA TRP A 50 -1.56 0.31 -17.98
C TRP A 50 -1.47 1.79 -17.63
N LEU A 51 -0.25 2.24 -17.30
CA LEU A 51 0.04 3.65 -17.02
C LEU A 51 0.29 4.43 -18.31
N THR A 52 -0.02 5.73 -18.28
CA THR A 52 0.49 6.69 -19.27
C THR A 52 1.99 6.92 -19.07
N GLU A 53 2.68 7.51 -20.06
CA GLU A 53 4.07 7.93 -19.89
C GLU A 53 4.23 8.95 -18.73
N LYS A 54 3.23 9.80 -18.52
CA LYS A 54 3.16 10.69 -17.36
C LYS A 54 3.10 9.88 -16.05
N GLY A 55 2.22 8.87 -15.99
CA GLY A 55 2.10 7.99 -14.82
C GLY A 55 3.38 7.22 -14.53
N LYS A 56 4.06 6.70 -15.57
CA LYS A 56 5.36 6.03 -15.43
C LYS A 56 6.43 6.97 -14.88
N THR A 57 6.54 8.17 -15.46
CA THR A 57 7.49 9.18 -15.00
C THR A 57 7.26 9.57 -13.55
N ALA A 58 6.00 9.74 -13.15
CA ALA A 58 5.64 10.05 -11.77
C ALA A 58 6.00 8.89 -10.81
N SER A 59 5.76 7.63 -11.21
CA SER A 59 6.17 6.46 -10.42
C SER A 59 7.68 6.40 -10.18
N ILE A 60 8.47 6.73 -11.21
CA ILE A 60 9.93 6.82 -11.13
C ILE A 60 10.36 7.91 -10.13
N GLN A 61 9.73 9.09 -10.19
CA GLN A 61 10.04 10.19 -9.27
C GLN A 61 9.67 9.83 -7.82
N ASP A 62 8.52 9.20 -7.62
CA ASP A 62 8.11 8.72 -6.30
C ASP A 62 9.14 7.74 -5.74
N GLY A 63 9.64 6.80 -6.55
CA GLY A 63 10.70 5.86 -6.13
C GLY A 63 11.98 6.56 -5.71
N LYS A 64 12.43 7.56 -6.49
CA LYS A 64 13.64 8.35 -6.19
C LYS A 64 13.51 9.19 -4.92
N ALA A 65 12.30 9.55 -4.52
CA ALA A 65 12.03 10.32 -3.30
C ALA A 65 12.02 9.46 -2.02
N ILE A 66 12.13 8.14 -2.12
CA ILE A 66 12.14 7.25 -0.96
C ILE A 66 13.51 7.28 -0.30
N GLU A 67 13.54 7.60 0.98
CA GLU A 67 14.76 7.70 1.78
C GLU A 67 14.99 6.50 2.72
N GLU A 68 13.97 5.66 2.92
CA GLU A 68 14.06 4.50 3.79
C GLU A 68 15.01 3.43 3.19
N ASN A 69 15.84 2.84 4.04
CA ASN A 69 16.87 1.87 3.64
C ASN A 69 16.33 0.44 3.45
N SER A 70 15.07 0.20 3.78
CA SER A 70 14.39 -1.07 3.55
C SER A 70 13.00 -0.82 3.01
N VAL A 71 12.74 -1.26 1.78
CA VAL A 71 11.47 -1.00 1.09
C VAL A 71 10.88 -2.32 0.60
N LYS A 72 9.55 -2.46 0.72
CA LYS A 72 8.82 -3.60 0.20
C LYS A 72 7.52 -3.13 -0.45
N GLY A 73 7.24 -3.67 -1.64
CA GLY A 73 6.06 -3.32 -2.42
C GLY A 73 4.99 -4.40 -2.41
N TYR A 74 3.76 -3.96 -2.38
CA TYR A 74 2.56 -4.74 -2.55
C TYR A 74 1.64 -4.02 -3.54
N ALA A 75 0.92 -4.77 -4.34
CA ALA A 75 0.01 -4.18 -5.32
C ALA A 75 -1.29 -4.98 -5.43
N SER A 76 -2.34 -4.29 -5.86
CA SER A 76 -3.51 -4.92 -6.44
C SER A 76 -3.11 -5.85 -7.60
N PRO A 77 -3.91 -6.88 -7.92
CA PRO A 77 -3.69 -7.73 -9.10
C PRO A 77 -3.73 -6.99 -10.45
N LYS A 78 -4.22 -5.75 -10.51
CA LYS A 78 -4.29 -4.95 -11.74
C LYS A 78 -2.90 -4.49 -12.19
N LYS A 79 -2.61 -4.61 -13.49
CA LYS A 79 -1.31 -4.29 -14.08
C LYS A 79 -0.84 -2.88 -13.77
N ARG A 80 -1.72 -1.87 -13.87
CA ARG A 80 -1.37 -0.47 -13.57
C ARG A 80 -0.90 -0.24 -12.12
N ALA A 81 -1.45 -1.00 -11.16
CA ALA A 81 -0.99 -0.94 -9.77
C ALA A 81 0.37 -1.64 -9.61
N GLN A 82 0.54 -2.78 -10.27
CA GLN A 82 1.82 -3.50 -10.29
C GLN A 82 2.91 -2.66 -10.98
N GLU A 83 2.61 -2.06 -12.14
CA GLU A 83 3.53 -1.20 -12.88
C GLU A 83 3.94 0.04 -12.05
N THR A 84 2.99 0.63 -11.29
CA THR A 84 3.31 1.75 -10.39
C THR A 84 4.36 1.35 -9.36
N VAL A 85 4.14 0.27 -8.62
CA VAL A 85 5.07 -0.15 -7.56
C VAL A 85 6.38 -0.68 -8.11
N ASP A 86 6.36 -1.33 -9.28
CA ASP A 86 7.54 -1.84 -9.97
C ASP A 86 8.50 -0.70 -10.32
N LEU A 87 7.98 0.33 -11.00
CA LEU A 87 8.75 1.52 -11.33
C LEU A 87 9.25 2.28 -10.10
N MET A 88 8.48 2.32 -9.02
CA MET A 88 8.94 2.89 -7.76
C MET A 88 10.12 2.11 -7.21
N LEU A 89 10.00 0.78 -7.07
CA LEU A 89 11.03 -0.07 -6.48
C LEU A 89 12.31 -0.09 -7.32
N ASP A 90 12.21 -0.12 -8.65
CA ASP A 90 13.36 -0.06 -9.56
C ASP A 90 14.18 1.22 -9.36
N ASN A 91 13.55 2.29 -8.89
CA ASN A 91 14.17 3.60 -8.75
C ASN A 91 14.58 3.98 -7.31
N VAL A 92 14.11 3.26 -6.31
CA VAL A 92 14.56 3.41 -4.91
C VAL A 92 16.08 3.22 -4.82
N TYR A 93 16.62 2.18 -5.46
CA TYR A 93 18.03 1.82 -5.38
C TYR A 93 18.93 2.70 -6.27
N THR A 94 18.37 3.55 -7.12
CA THR A 94 19.13 4.53 -7.91
C THR A 94 19.16 5.91 -7.27
N SER A 95 18.49 6.09 -6.13
CA SER A 95 18.51 7.34 -5.39
C SER A 95 19.90 7.64 -4.83
N PRO A 96 20.38 8.91 -4.88
CA PRO A 96 21.64 9.31 -4.24
C PRO A 96 21.68 9.04 -2.73
N ALA A 97 20.52 8.92 -2.06
CA ALA A 97 20.41 8.54 -0.65
C ALA A 97 20.87 7.08 -0.42
N TYR A 98 20.83 6.23 -1.45
CA TYR A 98 21.41 4.89 -1.43
C TYR A 98 22.86 4.93 -1.90
N SER A 99 23.77 5.38 -1.01
CA SER A 99 25.19 5.18 -1.23
C SER A 99 25.52 3.67 -1.21
N VAL A 100 26.57 3.29 -1.94
CA VAL A 100 27.08 1.89 -1.93
C VAL A 100 27.33 1.38 -0.50
N ASP A 101 27.68 2.27 0.43
CA ASP A 101 27.86 1.94 1.84
C ASP A 101 26.58 1.56 2.58
N VAL A 102 25.44 2.17 2.20
CA VAL A 102 24.12 1.80 2.76
C VAL A 102 23.68 0.45 2.22
N ILE A 103 23.92 0.19 0.93
CA ILE A 103 23.67 -1.11 0.31
C ILE A 103 24.54 -2.18 0.98
N ASN A 104 25.82 -1.92 1.20
CA ASN A 104 26.73 -2.84 1.86
C ASN A 104 26.36 -3.07 3.34
N LYS A 105 25.88 -2.06 4.06
CA LYS A 105 25.39 -2.22 5.44
C LYS A 105 24.07 -2.99 5.51
N SER A 106 23.17 -2.81 4.55
CA SER A 106 21.92 -3.58 4.50
C SER A 106 22.19 -5.04 4.07
N THR A 107 23.11 -5.28 3.14
CA THR A 107 23.55 -6.62 2.75
C THR A 107 24.33 -7.32 3.87
N ALA A 108 25.18 -6.62 4.63
CA ALA A 108 25.84 -7.19 5.80
C ALA A 108 24.86 -7.63 6.90
N SER A 109 23.70 -6.93 7.05
CA SER A 109 22.64 -7.40 7.95
C SER A 109 21.80 -8.55 7.40
N LEU A 110 21.95 -8.87 6.11
CA LEU A 110 21.28 -9.96 5.38
C LEU A 110 22.22 -11.15 5.13
N GLU A 111 23.49 -11.07 5.56
CA GLU A 111 24.41 -12.20 5.53
C GLU A 111 23.76 -13.40 6.25
N GLY A 112 23.58 -14.48 5.51
CA GLY A 112 22.92 -15.70 5.97
C GLY A 112 21.43 -15.85 5.58
N THR A 113 20.83 -14.91 4.86
CA THR A 113 19.42 -15.04 4.39
C THR A 113 19.28 -15.48 2.94
N GLY A 114 20.38 -15.71 2.23
CA GLY A 114 20.41 -16.04 0.80
C GLY A 114 20.18 -14.84 -0.12
N ALA A 115 20.01 -13.63 0.44
CA ALA A 115 19.88 -12.39 -0.33
C ALA A 115 21.23 -11.85 -0.86
N GLU A 116 22.32 -12.53 -0.55
CA GLU A 116 23.70 -12.10 -0.86
C GLU A 116 24.07 -12.10 -2.35
N LYS A 117 23.18 -12.52 -3.24
CA LYS A 117 23.50 -12.72 -4.65
C LYS A 117 22.61 -11.99 -5.63
N LEU A 118 22.04 -10.87 -5.27
CA LEU A 118 21.38 -10.00 -6.24
C LEU A 118 22.42 -9.11 -6.93
N ASN A 119 23.26 -9.72 -7.80
CA ASN A 119 24.06 -8.94 -8.74
C ASN A 119 23.17 -8.41 -9.88
N ASN A 120 23.67 -7.45 -10.65
CA ASN A 120 22.90 -6.75 -11.70
C ASN A 120 22.25 -7.68 -12.74
N ASN A 121 22.76 -8.92 -12.95
CA ASN A 121 22.18 -9.87 -13.89
C ASN A 121 20.96 -10.60 -13.33
N GLN A 122 20.82 -10.72 -12.00
CA GLN A 122 19.64 -11.27 -11.34
C GLN A 122 18.50 -10.26 -11.22
N ARG A 123 18.75 -8.96 -11.49
CA ARG A 123 17.69 -7.95 -11.62
C ARG A 123 16.74 -8.22 -12.78
N GLU A 124 17.20 -8.82 -13.86
CA GLU A 124 16.33 -9.17 -15.01
C GLU A 124 15.49 -10.43 -14.76
N GLU A 125 15.98 -11.38 -13.96
CA GLU A 125 15.28 -12.62 -13.64
C GLU A 125 14.42 -12.53 -12.36
N ASN A 126 14.82 -11.72 -11.38
CA ASN A 126 14.06 -11.41 -10.19
C ASN A 126 13.52 -9.98 -10.27
N LYS A 127 12.69 -9.66 -11.26
CA LYS A 127 11.76 -8.55 -11.16
C LYS A 127 11.12 -8.63 -9.79
N PHE A 128 11.34 -7.63 -8.97
CA PHE A 128 10.99 -7.61 -7.55
C PHE A 128 9.70 -8.38 -7.31
N ASN A 129 9.70 -9.35 -6.40
CA ASN A 129 8.54 -10.15 -6.07
C ASN A 129 7.47 -9.25 -5.46
N ILE A 130 6.84 -8.43 -6.32
CA ILE A 130 5.68 -7.64 -5.94
C ILE A 130 4.63 -8.65 -5.54
N ARG A 131 4.30 -8.64 -4.25
CA ARG A 131 3.26 -9.51 -3.76
C ARG A 131 1.92 -8.88 -4.08
N THR A 132 1.19 -9.51 -5.00
CA THR A 132 -0.19 -9.15 -5.24
C THR A 132 -1.04 -9.47 -4.01
N ARG A 133 -2.01 -8.60 -3.73
CA ARG A 133 -2.90 -8.67 -2.59
C ARG A 133 -4.33 -8.40 -3.01
N GLN A 134 -5.23 -9.34 -2.75
CA GLN A 134 -6.64 -9.22 -3.13
C GLN A 134 -7.36 -8.10 -2.38
N GLU A 135 -7.00 -7.89 -1.12
CA GLU A 135 -7.52 -6.79 -0.29
C GLU A 135 -7.18 -5.40 -0.84
N LEU A 136 -6.19 -5.31 -1.75
CA LEU A 136 -5.84 -4.08 -2.47
C LEU A 136 -6.54 -3.96 -3.83
N ASP A 137 -7.30 -4.95 -4.29
CA ASP A 137 -7.97 -4.89 -5.59
C ASP A 137 -9.06 -3.82 -5.62
N ALA A 138 -9.43 -3.41 -6.81
CA ALA A 138 -10.55 -2.48 -6.99
C ALA A 138 -11.82 -3.01 -6.33
N THR A 139 -12.61 -2.11 -5.77
CA THR A 139 -13.89 -2.47 -5.15
C THR A 139 -14.71 -3.36 -6.08
N ALA A 140 -15.07 -4.54 -5.57
CA ALA A 140 -15.76 -5.54 -6.37
C ALA A 140 -17.05 -4.96 -6.99
N ASN A 141 -17.22 -5.21 -8.26
CA ASN A 141 -18.38 -4.77 -9.05
C ASN A 141 -18.63 -3.25 -9.09
N PHE A 142 -17.71 -2.40 -8.65
CA PHE A 142 -17.88 -0.95 -8.62
C PHE A 142 -18.37 -0.36 -9.96
N VAL A 143 -17.98 -0.96 -11.06
CA VAL A 143 -18.43 -0.57 -12.42
C VAL A 143 -19.97 -0.57 -12.56
N LYS A 144 -20.69 -1.39 -11.79
CA LYS A 144 -22.16 -1.49 -11.88
C LYS A 144 -22.86 -0.22 -11.38
N ILE A 145 -22.27 0.50 -10.43
CA ILE A 145 -22.85 1.76 -9.91
C ILE A 145 -22.35 2.99 -10.66
N MET A 146 -21.31 2.85 -11.48
CA MET A 146 -20.75 3.99 -12.22
C MET A 146 -21.76 4.80 -13.05
N PRO A 147 -22.70 4.19 -13.79
CA PRO A 147 -23.69 4.97 -14.52
C PRO A 147 -24.57 5.84 -13.61
N ILE A 148 -25.02 5.28 -12.49
CA ILE A 148 -25.89 5.95 -11.52
C ILE A 148 -25.13 7.09 -10.83
N ALA A 149 -23.94 6.79 -10.30
CA ALA A 149 -23.11 7.76 -9.62
C ALA A 149 -22.63 8.89 -10.55
N SER A 150 -22.33 8.56 -11.82
CA SER A 150 -21.94 9.54 -12.82
C SER A 150 -23.08 10.49 -13.19
N ALA A 151 -24.31 9.97 -13.37
CA ALA A 151 -25.47 10.80 -13.65
C ALA A 151 -25.76 11.77 -12.50
N TRP A 152 -25.72 11.27 -11.27
CA TRP A 152 -25.86 12.10 -10.09
C TRP A 152 -24.75 13.18 -10.01
N ALA A 153 -23.50 12.81 -10.25
CA ALA A 153 -22.37 13.74 -10.23
C ALA A 153 -22.55 14.86 -11.28
N GLU A 154 -23.06 14.54 -12.47
CA GLU A 154 -23.35 15.52 -13.51
C GLU A 154 -24.46 16.51 -13.10
N GLU A 155 -25.47 16.03 -12.39
CA GLU A 155 -26.50 16.91 -11.81
C GLU A 155 -25.91 17.85 -10.76
N GLN A 156 -25.07 17.34 -9.86
CA GLN A 156 -24.40 18.16 -8.86
C GLN A 156 -23.53 19.24 -9.50
N LEU A 157 -22.79 18.91 -10.55
CA LEU A 157 -21.97 19.87 -11.29
C LEU A 157 -22.79 20.96 -11.95
N LYS A 158 -23.97 20.62 -12.55
CA LYS A 158 -24.92 21.61 -13.08
C LYS A 158 -25.49 22.51 -11.98
N GLY A 159 -25.65 21.98 -10.77
CA GLY A 159 -26.04 22.69 -9.57
C GLY A 159 -24.94 23.55 -8.92
N GLY A 160 -23.72 23.56 -9.50
CA GLY A 160 -22.61 24.39 -9.00
C GLY A 160 -21.78 23.75 -7.92
N ALA A 161 -21.76 22.41 -7.83
CA ALA A 161 -20.88 21.71 -6.91
C ALA A 161 -19.41 22.07 -7.16
N LYS A 162 -18.63 22.23 -6.07
CA LYS A 162 -17.22 22.62 -6.13
C LYS A 162 -16.25 21.45 -6.28
N LEU A 163 -16.71 20.24 -5.96
CA LEU A 163 -15.90 19.03 -6.14
C LEU A 163 -15.85 18.66 -7.62
N ASP A 164 -14.74 18.04 -8.04
CA ASP A 164 -14.62 17.46 -9.37
C ASP A 164 -15.55 16.24 -9.54
N LYS A 165 -15.79 15.85 -10.80
CA LYS A 165 -16.70 14.73 -11.13
C LYS A 165 -16.34 13.44 -10.42
N TYR A 166 -15.03 13.13 -10.34
CA TYR A 166 -14.58 11.89 -9.71
C TYR A 166 -14.85 11.92 -8.21
N SER A 167 -14.55 13.03 -7.54
CA SER A 167 -14.85 13.23 -6.11
C SER A 167 -16.33 13.11 -5.81
N LEU A 168 -17.19 13.62 -6.68
CA LEU A 168 -18.65 13.47 -6.56
C LEU A 168 -19.08 12.00 -6.71
N ILE A 169 -18.52 11.26 -7.65
CA ILE A 169 -18.80 9.81 -7.80
C ILE A 169 -18.41 9.05 -6.53
N VAL A 170 -17.23 9.34 -5.97
CA VAL A 170 -16.79 8.71 -4.72
C VAL A 170 -17.67 9.13 -3.55
N GLN A 171 -18.07 10.41 -3.46
CA GLN A 171 -19.01 10.86 -2.44
C GLN A 171 -20.34 10.11 -2.54
N TRP A 172 -20.90 9.99 -3.75
CA TRP A 172 -22.14 9.21 -3.96
C TRP A 172 -21.99 7.77 -3.46
N TYR A 173 -20.84 7.14 -3.74
CA TYR A 173 -20.54 5.79 -3.28
C TYR A 173 -20.56 5.68 -1.74
N LEU A 174 -19.94 6.63 -1.05
CA LEU A 174 -19.90 6.68 0.40
C LEU A 174 -21.30 6.88 1.03
N ASP A 175 -22.12 7.70 0.39
CA ASP A 175 -23.43 8.11 0.91
C ASP A 175 -24.57 7.12 0.60
N ASN A 176 -24.35 6.14 -0.30
CA ASN A 176 -25.40 5.24 -0.78
C ASN A 176 -25.10 3.76 -0.57
N PRO A 177 -24.85 3.29 0.69
CA PRO A 177 -24.53 1.90 0.96
C PRO A 177 -25.62 0.92 0.52
N GLU A 178 -26.90 1.28 0.67
CA GLU A 178 -28.01 0.40 0.27
C GLU A 178 -28.06 0.23 -1.25
N LYS A 179 -27.81 1.30 -2.02
CA LYS A 179 -27.72 1.22 -3.49
C LYS A 179 -26.52 0.38 -3.94
N CYS A 180 -25.43 0.40 -3.20
CA CYS A 180 -24.28 -0.49 -3.45
C CYS A 180 -24.70 -1.95 -3.28
N LYS A 181 -25.34 -2.30 -2.15
CA LYS A 181 -25.83 -3.66 -1.89
C LYS A 181 -26.85 -4.15 -2.94
N GLU A 182 -27.82 -3.33 -3.30
CA GLU A 182 -28.82 -3.63 -4.35
C GLU A 182 -28.15 -4.00 -5.69
N ASN A 183 -27.00 -3.43 -5.99
CA ASN A 183 -26.23 -3.69 -7.21
C ASN A 183 -25.12 -4.74 -7.05
N GLY A 184 -25.01 -5.37 -5.88
CA GLY A 184 -23.95 -6.36 -5.58
C GLY A 184 -22.56 -5.75 -5.55
N VAL A 185 -22.45 -4.48 -5.12
CA VAL A 185 -21.20 -3.74 -4.91
C VAL A 185 -20.91 -3.71 -3.42
N LEU A 186 -19.65 -3.89 -3.03
CA LEU A 186 -19.25 -3.69 -1.64
C LEU A 186 -19.53 -2.25 -1.22
N THR A 187 -20.06 -2.07 -0.03
CA THR A 187 -20.27 -0.76 0.58
C THR A 187 -18.93 -0.09 0.92
N GLY A 188 -18.96 1.22 1.21
CA GLY A 188 -17.80 1.92 1.70
C GLY A 188 -17.21 1.27 2.96
N HIS A 189 -18.05 0.91 3.92
CA HIS A 189 -17.64 0.23 5.15
C HIS A 189 -16.96 -1.13 4.88
N GLU A 190 -17.56 -1.98 4.04
CA GLU A 190 -16.98 -3.28 3.67
C GLU A 190 -15.65 -3.12 2.93
N THR A 191 -15.53 -2.08 2.10
CA THR A 191 -14.29 -1.75 1.39
C THR A 191 -13.22 -1.22 2.36
N ALA A 192 -13.60 -0.42 3.35
CA ALA A 192 -12.72 0.03 4.42
C ALA A 192 -12.15 -1.13 5.22
N ALA A 193 -12.98 -2.14 5.51
CA ALA A 193 -12.58 -3.34 6.24
C ALA A 193 -11.49 -4.15 5.50
N GLU A 194 -11.51 -4.17 4.16
CA GLU A 194 -10.44 -4.81 3.35
C GLU A 194 -9.09 -4.12 3.51
N ILE A 195 -9.07 -2.78 3.49
CA ILE A 195 -7.84 -2.00 3.73
C ILE A 195 -7.39 -2.14 5.18
N ALA A 196 -8.33 -2.12 6.13
CA ALA A 196 -8.04 -2.30 7.56
C ALA A 196 -7.30 -3.61 7.83
N GLU A 197 -7.70 -4.71 7.17
CA GLU A 197 -6.98 -5.99 7.27
C GLU A 197 -5.53 -5.86 6.86
N ARG A 198 -5.25 -5.18 5.74
CA ARG A 198 -3.89 -4.99 5.28
C ARG A 198 -3.08 -4.15 6.25
N VAL A 199 -3.65 -3.04 6.75
CA VAL A 199 -3.00 -2.18 7.75
C VAL A 199 -2.73 -2.95 9.04
N ALA A 200 -3.70 -3.73 9.54
CA ALA A 200 -3.54 -4.53 10.76
C ALA A 200 -2.40 -5.55 10.64
N VAL A 201 -2.31 -6.24 9.50
CA VAL A 201 -1.21 -7.18 9.21
C VAL A 201 0.13 -6.45 9.23
N GLU A 202 0.24 -5.29 8.58
CA GLU A 202 1.49 -4.53 8.50
C GLU A 202 1.89 -3.92 9.84
N LEU A 203 0.94 -3.41 10.62
CA LEU A 203 1.20 -2.95 11.99
C LEU A 203 1.77 -4.08 12.87
N GLY A 204 1.24 -5.31 12.73
CA GLY A 204 1.79 -6.49 13.39
C GLY A 204 3.19 -6.89 12.87
N MET A 205 3.48 -6.62 11.58
CA MET A 205 4.82 -6.86 11.02
C MET A 205 5.87 -5.93 11.64
N THR A 206 5.53 -4.67 11.96
CA THR A 206 6.49 -3.71 12.52
C THR A 206 7.09 -4.17 13.84
N GLU A 207 6.36 -4.94 14.63
CA GLU A 207 6.80 -5.51 15.91
C GLU A 207 7.82 -6.64 15.74
N ARG A 208 7.96 -7.17 14.52
CA ARG A 208 8.87 -8.26 14.16
C ARG A 208 10.06 -7.80 13.31
N PHE A 209 10.20 -6.49 13.07
CA PHE A 209 11.38 -5.97 12.41
C PHE A 209 12.58 -5.98 13.36
N TYR A 210 13.76 -6.16 12.78
CA TYR A 210 15.00 -6.10 13.54
C TYR A 210 15.19 -4.70 14.12
N ARG A 211 15.78 -4.59 15.30
CA ARG A 211 16.02 -3.32 15.99
C ARG A 211 16.70 -2.29 15.09
N ASN A 212 16.38 -1.04 15.27
CA ASN A 212 16.88 0.12 14.50
C ASN A 212 16.50 0.09 13.01
N SER A 213 15.50 -0.71 12.60
CA SER A 213 15.05 -0.73 11.22
C SER A 213 14.32 0.55 10.85
N VAL A 214 14.59 1.05 9.63
CA VAL A 214 13.85 2.12 8.98
C VAL A 214 13.24 1.54 7.70
N VAL A 215 11.91 1.37 7.68
CA VAL A 215 11.23 0.55 6.67
C VAL A 215 10.09 1.33 6.03
N ARG A 216 9.91 1.17 4.71
CA ARG A 216 8.69 1.57 4.01
C ARG A 216 7.99 0.36 3.41
N LEU A 217 6.70 0.19 3.69
CA LEU A 217 5.83 -0.78 3.04
C LEU A 217 4.88 -0.01 2.12
N ILE A 218 4.99 -0.24 0.82
CA ILE A 218 4.22 0.45 -0.21
C ILE A 218 3.10 -0.46 -0.65
N ASN A 219 1.86 0.01 -0.55
CA ASN A 219 0.67 -0.70 -0.99
C ASN A 219 0.00 0.11 -2.10
N VAL A 220 0.05 -0.37 -3.34
CA VAL A 220 -0.58 0.32 -4.46
C VAL A 220 -1.95 -0.29 -4.77
N THR A 221 -2.96 0.55 -4.74
CA THR A 221 -4.37 0.20 -4.92
C THR A 221 -5.07 1.17 -5.87
N HIS A 222 -6.38 1.23 -5.82
CA HIS A 222 -7.26 2.03 -6.69
C HIS A 222 -8.03 3.07 -5.87
N GLY A 223 -8.50 4.11 -6.50
CA GLY A 223 -9.63 4.86 -5.97
C GLY A 223 -10.92 4.11 -6.33
N PRO A 224 -11.95 4.14 -5.67
CA PRO A 224 -12.38 4.58 -4.37
C PRO A 224 -12.16 3.50 -3.28
N LYS A 225 -10.94 3.08 -3.09
CA LYS A 225 -10.58 2.03 -2.11
C LYS A 225 -10.07 2.62 -0.81
N ILE A 226 -9.32 3.73 -0.90
CA ILE A 226 -8.67 4.37 0.25
C ILE A 226 -9.63 5.31 0.96
N GLU A 227 -10.48 6.03 0.23
CA GLU A 227 -11.39 7.05 0.76
C GLU A 227 -12.38 6.48 1.80
N PRO A 228 -13.02 5.32 1.60
CA PRO A 228 -13.87 4.71 2.62
C PRO A 228 -13.10 4.43 3.92
N PHE A 229 -11.90 3.91 3.82
CA PHE A 229 -11.07 3.62 4.98
C PHE A 229 -10.63 4.91 5.70
N LEU A 230 -10.27 5.93 4.94
CA LEU A 230 -9.96 7.25 5.49
C LEU A 230 -11.19 7.86 6.19
N GLN A 231 -12.40 7.68 5.65
CA GLN A 231 -13.65 8.12 6.28
C GLN A 231 -13.88 7.45 7.63
N GLU A 232 -13.69 6.15 7.72
CA GLU A 232 -13.82 5.41 8.98
C GLU A 232 -12.83 5.89 10.05
N LEU A 233 -11.60 6.20 9.66
CA LEU A 233 -10.56 6.60 10.62
C LEU A 233 -10.63 8.07 11.03
N VAL A 234 -10.99 8.96 10.11
CA VAL A 234 -10.95 10.43 10.31
C VAL A 234 -12.32 10.99 10.64
N GLY A 235 -13.40 10.32 10.20
CA GLY A 235 -14.78 10.72 10.51
C GLY A 235 -15.30 11.90 9.69
N PHE A 236 -14.72 12.21 8.51
CA PHE A 236 -15.28 13.24 7.65
C PHE A 236 -16.65 12.81 7.09
N LYS A 237 -17.54 13.79 6.92
CA LYS A 237 -18.88 13.57 6.35
C LYS A 237 -18.92 13.82 4.85
N ASN A 238 -18.06 14.70 4.37
CA ASN A 238 -18.01 15.10 2.98
C ASN A 238 -16.57 15.15 2.49
N LEU A 239 -16.31 14.65 1.30
CA LEU A 239 -14.97 14.68 0.68
C LEU A 239 -14.39 16.09 0.53
N ALA A 240 -15.24 17.13 0.48
CA ALA A 240 -14.76 18.52 0.47
C ALA A 240 -13.96 18.88 1.74
N GLU A 241 -14.26 18.27 2.89
CA GLU A 241 -13.55 18.52 4.16
C GLU A 241 -12.08 18.08 4.10
N ILE A 242 -11.81 17.12 3.22
CA ILE A 242 -10.46 16.57 2.99
C ILE A 242 -9.86 17.00 1.65
N GLY A 243 -10.52 17.92 0.92
CA GLY A 243 -10.04 18.45 -0.36
C GLY A 243 -10.33 17.56 -1.58
N GLY A 244 -11.37 16.72 -1.51
CA GLY A 244 -11.78 15.82 -2.60
C GLY A 244 -11.21 14.41 -2.48
N ALA A 245 -11.58 13.53 -3.42
CA ALA A 245 -11.05 12.18 -3.51
C ALA A 245 -9.55 12.17 -3.86
N LEU A 246 -8.85 11.08 -3.50
CA LEU A 246 -7.43 10.93 -3.82
C LEU A 246 -7.21 10.96 -5.33
N GLN A 247 -6.26 11.78 -5.76
CA GLN A 247 -5.83 11.83 -7.15
C GLN A 247 -4.86 10.67 -7.47
N PRO A 248 -4.66 10.31 -8.76
CA PRO A 248 -3.63 9.35 -9.12
C PRO A 248 -2.27 9.72 -8.52
N GLY A 249 -1.63 8.76 -7.86
CA GLY A 249 -0.36 8.96 -7.16
C GLY A 249 -0.46 9.52 -5.74
N GLU A 250 -1.61 10.02 -5.30
CA GLU A 250 -1.77 10.41 -3.88
C GLU A 250 -1.82 9.19 -2.97
N SER A 251 -1.38 9.38 -1.73
CA SER A 251 -1.33 8.33 -0.71
C SER A 251 -1.76 8.82 0.66
N ILE A 252 -2.16 7.88 1.50
CA ILE A 252 -2.18 8.03 2.95
C ILE A 252 -1.00 7.26 3.53
N ASN A 253 -0.41 7.77 4.60
CA ASN A 253 0.77 7.18 5.21
C ASN A 253 0.55 6.96 6.70
N PHE A 254 0.81 5.75 7.19
CA PHE A 254 0.89 5.48 8.62
C PHE A 254 2.35 5.60 9.05
N ALA A 255 2.66 6.62 9.83
CA ALA A 255 3.95 6.76 10.49
C ALA A 255 3.94 5.95 11.79
N VAL A 256 4.69 4.86 11.81
CA VAL A 256 4.81 3.96 12.95
C VAL A 256 6.17 4.15 13.61
N ARG A 257 6.17 4.35 14.91
CA ARG A 257 7.40 4.39 15.71
C ARG A 257 7.27 3.42 16.87
N ILE A 258 8.30 2.62 17.09
CA ILE A 258 8.43 1.76 18.26
C ILE A 258 9.74 2.16 18.96
N ASP A 259 9.66 2.56 20.20
CA ASP A 259 10.82 3.00 20.98
C ASP A 259 11.65 1.83 21.52
N ALA A 260 12.72 2.14 22.28
CA ALA A 260 13.57 1.15 22.93
C ALA A 260 12.82 0.29 23.95
N ASN A 261 11.72 0.80 24.52
CA ASN A 261 10.87 0.14 25.51
C ASN A 261 9.69 -0.59 24.87
N LYS A 262 9.67 -0.73 23.52
CA LYS A 262 8.60 -1.34 22.72
C LYS A 262 7.25 -0.59 22.80
N ARG A 263 7.25 0.70 23.18
CA ARG A 263 6.05 1.52 23.10
C ARG A 263 5.83 1.92 21.66
N LYS A 264 4.69 1.55 21.12
CA LYS A 264 4.30 1.85 19.75
C LYS A 264 3.44 3.11 19.69
N THR A 265 3.70 3.95 18.70
CA THR A 265 2.84 5.08 18.31
C THR A 265 2.56 5.00 16.82
N VAL A 266 1.32 5.28 16.45
CA VAL A 266 0.86 5.28 15.07
C VAL A 266 0.15 6.60 14.80
N LYS A 267 0.50 7.24 13.68
CA LYS A 267 -0.16 8.45 13.19
C LYS A 267 -0.51 8.25 11.72
N LEU A 268 -1.66 8.71 11.32
CA LEU A 268 -2.03 8.81 9.91
C LEU A 268 -1.65 10.20 9.39
N LEU A 269 -0.93 10.23 8.27
CA LEU A 269 -0.54 11.44 7.57
C LEU A 269 -1.30 11.48 6.23
N PHE A 270 -2.02 12.56 6.00
CA PHE A 270 -2.72 12.80 4.75
C PHE A 270 -2.79 14.29 4.44
N ARG A 271 -2.29 14.73 3.28
CA ARG A 271 -2.32 16.13 2.80
C ARG A 271 -1.94 17.13 3.89
N ASP A 272 -0.73 17.10 4.34
CA ASP A 272 -0.16 18.00 5.37
C ASP A 272 -0.87 17.97 6.75
N LYS A 273 -1.75 17.01 6.98
CA LYS A 273 -2.42 16.82 8.26
C LYS A 273 -2.01 15.51 8.92
N GLU A 274 -1.89 15.56 10.24
CA GLU A 274 -1.71 14.39 11.09
C GLU A 274 -3.02 14.06 11.81
N TYR A 275 -3.37 12.78 11.85
CA TYR A 275 -4.53 12.29 12.58
C TYR A 275 -4.06 11.23 13.58
N PRO A 276 -4.46 11.34 14.87
CA PRO A 276 -4.26 10.28 15.83
C PRO A 276 -5.11 9.07 15.41
N ILE A 277 -4.55 7.86 15.56
CA ILE A 277 -5.22 6.63 15.13
C ILE A 277 -5.40 5.70 16.33
N ASP A 278 -6.61 5.19 16.47
CA ASP A 278 -6.90 4.07 17.36
C ASP A 278 -6.67 2.74 16.62
N GLU A 279 -5.62 2.01 17.03
CA GLU A 279 -5.35 0.69 16.47
C GLU A 279 -6.49 -0.31 16.76
N ALA A 280 -7.28 -0.11 17.81
CA ALA A 280 -8.40 -0.98 18.12
C ALA A 280 -9.50 -0.87 17.05
N GLN A 281 -9.76 0.33 16.53
CA GLN A 281 -10.69 0.55 15.42
C GLN A 281 -10.22 -0.17 14.15
N ILE A 282 -8.94 -0.08 13.81
CA ILE A 282 -8.38 -0.80 12.65
C ILE A 282 -8.54 -2.31 12.82
N LYS A 283 -8.26 -2.83 14.01
CA LYS A 283 -8.39 -4.27 14.30
C LYS A 283 -9.84 -4.75 14.25
N ALA A 284 -10.78 -3.94 14.70
CA ALA A 284 -12.21 -4.25 14.63
C ALA A 284 -12.69 -4.36 13.18
N LEU A 285 -12.37 -3.36 12.33
CA LEU A 285 -12.67 -3.40 10.90
C LEU A 285 -12.01 -4.59 10.20
N ALA A 286 -10.75 -4.88 10.53
CA ALA A 286 -10.03 -6.03 9.98
C ALA A 286 -10.70 -7.36 10.38
N GLN A 287 -11.23 -7.46 11.59
CA GLN A 287 -11.95 -8.65 12.04
C GLN A 287 -13.26 -8.83 11.27
N GLU A 288 -13.99 -7.76 10.99
CA GLU A 288 -15.21 -7.82 10.16
C GLU A 288 -14.93 -8.35 8.74
N TYR A 289 -13.80 -7.94 8.14
CA TYR A 289 -13.37 -8.51 6.86
C TYR A 289 -13.13 -10.02 6.96
N ARG A 290 -12.39 -10.48 7.98
CA ARG A 290 -12.11 -11.91 8.19
C ARG A 290 -13.38 -12.73 8.39
N ASP A 291 -14.30 -12.23 9.22
CA ASP A 291 -15.59 -12.88 9.48
C ASP A 291 -16.42 -13.01 8.20
N ARG A 292 -16.39 -11.99 7.35
CA ARG A 292 -17.07 -12.00 6.05
C ARG A 292 -16.50 -13.05 5.10
N ILE A 293 -15.18 -13.13 4.95
CA ILE A 293 -14.55 -14.11 4.03
C ILE A 293 -14.63 -15.54 4.53
N GLU A 294 -14.71 -15.75 5.86
CA GLU A 294 -14.85 -17.07 6.47
C GLU A 294 -16.32 -17.52 6.60
N GLY A 295 -17.27 -16.71 6.16
CA GLY A 295 -18.70 -17.01 6.20
C GLY A 295 -19.27 -17.09 7.62
N ARG A 296 -18.64 -16.38 8.58
CA ARG A 296 -19.05 -16.36 10.00
C ARG A 296 -20.13 -15.33 10.31
N LYS A 297 -20.61 -14.61 9.31
CA LYS A 297 -21.72 -13.62 9.40
C LYS A 297 -22.74 -13.87 8.32
#